data_97d26518da83fe46b56c04ab8a7f7bbc
#
_entry.id   97d26518da83fe46b56c04ab8a7f7bbc
#
_cell.length_a   1.000
_cell.length_b   1.000
_cell.length_c   1.000
_cell.angle_alpha   90.00
_cell.angle_beta   90.00
_cell.angle_gamma   90.00
#
_symmetry.space_group_name_H-M   'P 1'
#
loop_
_entity.id
_entity.type
_entity.pdbx_description
1 polymer ?
#
loop_
_entity_poly.entity_id
_entity_poly.type
_entity_poly.pdbx_seq_one_letter_code
_entity_poly.pdbx_strand_id
1 'polypeptide(L)'
;MVKNLVLWVVVAIVMMTAYQSFNSNGVSDSTDYTTFVYDVSNSQVKEARFDANEITVTKNDGSKYMTVMPPLEDKKLLDDLLNKKVKIEGTPFEKRSLLSQILISWFPMLFLVGVWIFFMRQMQGGGGKAMSFGKSRAKMLTQDQIKVTFADVAGCDEAKEEVGEVVDFLREPKKFQNLGGKIPKGILMVGPPGTGKTLLAKAIAGEAKVPFFTISGSDFVEMFVGVGASRVRDMFEQAKKNAPCLIFIDEIDAVGRQRGAGLGGGHDEREQTLNQMLVEMDGFGGNEGVIVIAATNRPDVLDPALTRPGRFDRQVVVGLPDVKGREQILKVHMRKVPVADDVDAMTLARGTPGYSGADLANLVNEAALFAARSNKRTVSMLEFEKAKDKINMGPERRTMIMTDKQKESTAYHEAGHAIVGYLVPEHDPVHKVTIIPRGRALGVTFFLPEGDQISISQKQLESKLSTLYAGRLAEDLIYGEENISTGASNDIKVATNIARNMVTQWGFSDKLGPILYTEDEGEVFLGRSMAKAKHMSDETAHAIDEEVRAIVNRNYARARQILIDNMDILHAMKDALVKYETIEEEQIKQLMNREPVTPPSGWEDNKDTSPKAKPQEDATESAVNHSEDSEE
;
A
#
# COMPACT_ATOMS: atom_id res chain seq x y z
N MET A 1 -22.09 19.78 5.71
CA MET A 1 -22.32 20.76 4.64
C MET A 1 -23.81 21.04 4.39
N VAL A 2 -24.69 20.04 4.20
CA VAL A 2 -26.12 20.24 3.88
C VAL A 2 -26.89 21.06 4.95
N LYS A 3 -26.66 20.83 6.24
CA LYS A 3 -27.32 21.59 7.32
C LYS A 3 -27.01 23.10 7.31
N ASN A 4 -25.82 23.48 6.90
CA ASN A 4 -25.43 24.88 6.82
C ASN A 4 -26.00 25.56 5.56
N LEU A 5 -26.15 24.81 4.45
CA LEU A 5 -26.81 25.30 3.24
C LEU A 5 -28.29 25.60 3.49
N VAL A 6 -29.00 24.72 4.21
CA VAL A 6 -30.41 24.92 4.59
C VAL A 6 -30.57 26.17 5.46
N LEU A 7 -29.66 26.41 6.41
CA LEU A 7 -29.68 27.60 7.25
C LEU A 7 -29.54 28.90 6.42
N TRP A 8 -28.63 28.91 5.45
CA TRP A 8 -28.43 30.07 4.56
C TRP A 8 -29.61 30.31 3.64
N VAL A 9 -30.27 29.25 3.16
CA VAL A 9 -31.51 29.38 2.36
C VAL A 9 -32.63 29.95 3.20
N VAL A 10 -32.78 29.52 4.45
CA VAL A 10 -33.79 30.10 5.37
C VAL A 10 -33.51 31.59 5.67
N VAL A 11 -32.26 31.94 5.93
CA VAL A 11 -31.87 33.35 6.15
C VAL A 11 -32.12 34.21 4.91
N ALA A 12 -31.84 33.71 3.72
CA ALA A 12 -32.10 34.40 2.46
C ALA A 12 -33.60 34.60 2.22
N ILE A 13 -34.43 33.59 2.51
CA ILE A 13 -35.89 33.70 2.39
C ILE A 13 -36.46 34.70 3.39
N VAL A 14 -35.99 34.70 4.65
CA VAL A 14 -36.40 35.68 5.67
C VAL A 14 -35.99 37.11 5.28
N MET A 15 -34.78 37.31 4.75
CA MET A 15 -34.32 38.60 4.25
C MET A 15 -35.14 39.06 3.03
N MET A 16 -35.46 38.14 2.12
CA MET A 16 -36.25 38.47 0.92
C MET A 16 -37.72 38.79 1.27
N THR A 17 -38.31 38.09 2.22
CA THR A 17 -39.67 38.40 2.71
C THR A 17 -39.71 39.69 3.51
N ALA A 18 -38.69 39.99 4.34
CA ALA A 18 -38.57 41.27 5.03
C ALA A 18 -38.39 42.42 4.02
N TYR A 19 -37.55 42.26 3.00
CA TYR A 19 -37.35 43.27 1.94
C TYR A 19 -38.65 43.52 1.14
N GLN A 20 -39.40 42.47 0.78
CA GLN A 20 -40.69 42.59 0.10
C GLN A 20 -41.74 43.30 0.99
N SER A 21 -41.75 43.01 2.29
CA SER A 21 -42.70 43.65 3.24
C SER A 21 -42.38 45.13 3.43
N PHE A 22 -41.11 45.54 3.32
CA PHE A 22 -40.73 46.96 3.37
C PHE A 22 -41.01 47.73 2.06
N ASN A 23 -41.11 47.03 0.92
CA ASN A 23 -41.27 47.67 -0.40
C ASN A 23 -42.69 47.58 -0.95
N SER A 24 -43.68 47.10 -0.18
CA SER A 24 -45.08 47.02 -0.57
C SER A 24 -45.91 48.23 -0.15
N ASN A 25 -45.36 49.44 -0.28
CA ASN A 25 -46.22 50.62 -0.32
C ASN A 25 -46.73 50.75 -1.75
N GLY A 26 -48.04 50.56 -1.90
CA GLY A 26 -48.72 50.57 -3.18
C GLY A 26 -48.46 51.87 -3.95
N VAL A 27 -48.14 51.67 -5.21
CA VAL A 27 -48.06 52.74 -6.22
C VAL A 27 -49.42 53.42 -6.33
N SER A 28 -49.60 54.54 -5.68
CA SER A 28 -50.63 55.48 -6.03
C SER A 28 -49.97 56.51 -6.96
N ASP A 29 -50.55 56.77 -8.13
CA ASP A 29 -50.12 57.83 -9.01
C ASP A 29 -50.06 59.13 -8.21
N SER A 30 -48.82 59.67 -8.05
CA SER A 30 -48.65 60.99 -7.36
C SER A 30 -48.97 62.07 -8.34
N THR A 31 -49.91 62.91 -8.00
CA THR A 31 -50.37 64.07 -8.80
C THR A 31 -50.10 65.36 -8.07
N ASP A 32 -49.81 66.40 -8.82
CA ASP A 32 -49.51 67.73 -8.25
C ASP A 32 -50.71 68.30 -7.44
N TYR A 33 -50.35 69.00 -6.36
CA TYR A 33 -51.34 69.66 -5.50
C TYR A 33 -52.28 70.63 -6.27
N THR A 34 -51.79 71.30 -7.31
CA THR A 34 -52.57 72.17 -8.17
C THR A 34 -53.68 71.42 -8.89
N THR A 35 -53.44 70.20 -9.33
CA THR A 35 -54.44 69.31 -9.98
C THR A 35 -55.53 68.95 -8.96
N PHE A 36 -55.16 68.66 -7.71
CA PHE A 36 -56.14 68.43 -6.62
C PHE A 36 -57.07 69.62 -6.39
N VAL A 37 -56.54 70.81 -6.26
CA VAL A 37 -57.32 72.04 -6.09
C VAL A 37 -58.25 72.26 -7.30
N TYR A 38 -57.78 72.00 -8.50
CA TYR A 38 -58.59 72.11 -9.72
C TYR A 38 -59.72 71.08 -9.77
N ASP A 39 -59.43 69.80 -9.38
CA ASP A 39 -60.42 68.76 -9.27
C ASP A 39 -61.50 69.03 -8.22
N VAL A 40 -61.13 69.67 -7.08
CA VAL A 40 -62.05 70.16 -6.04
C VAL A 40 -62.97 71.27 -6.60
N SER A 41 -62.38 72.27 -7.30
CA SER A 41 -63.13 73.34 -7.89
C SER A 41 -64.14 72.87 -8.92
N ASN A 42 -63.80 71.86 -9.71
CA ASN A 42 -64.67 71.27 -10.71
C ASN A 42 -65.66 70.19 -10.18
N SER A 43 -65.71 70.02 -8.85
CA SER A 43 -66.62 69.06 -8.20
C SER A 43 -66.35 67.57 -8.63
N GLN A 44 -65.09 67.22 -8.97
CA GLN A 44 -64.71 65.87 -9.40
C GLN A 44 -64.24 64.97 -8.26
N VAL A 45 -64.02 65.51 -7.05
CA VAL A 45 -63.57 64.84 -5.84
C VAL A 45 -64.74 64.31 -5.02
N LYS A 46 -64.77 63.03 -4.71
CA LYS A 46 -65.77 62.38 -3.86
C LYS A 46 -65.33 62.37 -2.39
N GLU A 47 -64.04 62.03 -2.15
CA GLU A 47 -63.49 61.86 -0.81
C GLU A 47 -62.04 62.35 -0.79
N ALA A 48 -61.64 63.06 0.25
CA ALA A 48 -60.28 63.44 0.50
C ALA A 48 -59.86 63.04 1.91
N ARG A 49 -58.85 62.11 2.01
CA ARG A 49 -58.29 61.64 3.27
C ARG A 49 -56.94 62.32 3.54
N PHE A 50 -56.87 62.99 4.66
CA PHE A 50 -55.68 63.68 5.07
C PHE A 50 -54.84 62.87 6.05
N ASP A 51 -53.63 62.58 5.68
CA ASP A 51 -52.66 61.86 6.51
C ASP A 51 -51.38 62.71 6.61
N ALA A 52 -51.22 63.45 7.70
CA ALA A 52 -50.17 64.43 7.91
C ALA A 52 -50.03 65.42 6.72
N ASN A 53 -49.05 65.23 5.84
CA ASN A 53 -48.82 66.09 4.67
C ASN A 53 -49.28 65.42 3.34
N GLU A 54 -49.82 64.25 3.41
CA GLU A 54 -50.30 63.49 2.21
C GLU A 54 -51.82 63.51 2.18
N ILE A 55 -52.37 63.77 1.00
CA ILE A 55 -53.79 63.72 0.75
C ILE A 55 -54.12 62.61 -0.25
N THR A 56 -54.80 61.60 0.19
CA THR A 56 -55.32 60.57 -0.70
C THR A 56 -56.71 61.03 -1.21
N VAL A 57 -56.79 61.25 -2.52
CA VAL A 57 -58.00 61.76 -3.17
C VAL A 57 -58.68 60.62 -3.92
N THR A 58 -60.01 60.48 -3.75
CA THR A 58 -60.85 59.58 -4.52
C THR A 58 -61.78 60.45 -5.39
N LYS A 59 -61.72 60.29 -6.71
CA LYS A 59 -62.59 60.98 -7.66
C LYS A 59 -63.95 60.32 -7.75
N ASN A 60 -64.94 60.98 -8.39
CA ASN A 60 -66.27 60.48 -8.60
C ASN A 60 -66.33 59.27 -9.54
N ASP A 61 -65.31 59.07 -10.39
CA ASP A 61 -65.14 57.89 -11.28
C ASP A 61 -64.53 56.69 -10.58
N GLY A 62 -64.15 56.83 -9.28
CA GLY A 62 -63.55 55.76 -8.48
C GLY A 62 -62.03 55.70 -8.56
N SER A 63 -61.37 56.51 -9.37
CA SER A 63 -59.89 56.57 -9.45
C SER A 63 -59.34 57.23 -8.16
N LYS A 64 -58.16 56.72 -7.71
CA LYS A 64 -57.47 57.22 -6.51
C LYS A 64 -56.10 57.72 -6.88
N TYR A 65 -55.72 58.88 -6.37
CA TYR A 65 -54.37 59.38 -6.45
C TYR A 65 -53.90 59.99 -5.16
N MET A 66 -52.62 60.17 -5.00
CA MET A 66 -52.04 60.82 -3.81
C MET A 66 -51.42 62.14 -4.21
N THR A 67 -51.60 63.16 -3.38
CA THR A 67 -50.93 64.44 -3.53
C THR A 67 -50.38 64.91 -2.20
N VAL A 68 -49.35 65.76 -2.22
CA VAL A 68 -48.68 66.28 -1.01
C VAL A 68 -49.16 67.72 -0.80
N MET A 69 -49.58 67.98 0.40
CA MET A 69 -50.00 69.33 0.80
C MET A 69 -48.75 70.22 0.94
N PRO A 70 -48.60 71.31 0.18
CA PRO A 70 -47.51 72.25 0.35
C PRO A 70 -47.59 72.96 1.73
N PRO A 71 -46.47 73.34 2.34
CA PRO A 71 -46.47 73.94 3.67
C PRO A 71 -46.99 75.43 3.66
N LEU A 72 -48.06 75.60 2.94
CA LEU A 72 -48.78 76.88 2.86
C LEU A 72 -50.18 76.76 3.49
N GLU A 73 -50.59 77.69 4.35
CA GLU A 73 -51.96 77.72 4.91
C GLU A 73 -52.96 78.10 3.81
N ASP A 74 -53.59 77.13 3.20
CA ASP A 74 -54.66 77.34 2.23
C ASP A 74 -56.03 77.34 2.96
N LYS A 75 -56.41 78.45 3.49
CA LYS A 75 -57.69 78.65 4.21
C LYS A 75 -58.92 78.52 3.32
N LYS A 76 -58.79 78.63 1.99
CA LYS A 76 -59.91 78.51 1.06
C LYS A 76 -60.20 77.00 0.73
N LEU A 77 -59.19 76.14 0.78
CA LEU A 77 -59.37 74.78 0.44
C LEU A 77 -60.43 74.07 1.32
N LEU A 78 -60.41 74.30 2.61
CA LEU A 78 -61.39 73.71 3.52
C LEU A 78 -62.83 74.20 3.21
N ASP A 79 -62.99 75.53 2.94
CA ASP A 79 -64.30 76.10 2.55
C ASP A 79 -64.74 75.51 1.20
N ASP A 80 -63.86 75.37 0.24
CA ASP A 80 -64.18 74.79 -1.07
C ASP A 80 -64.58 73.29 -0.96
N LEU A 81 -63.87 72.49 -0.14
CA LEU A 81 -64.21 71.10 0.13
C LEU A 81 -65.57 70.99 0.80
N LEU A 82 -65.88 71.82 1.78
CA LEU A 82 -67.20 71.83 2.47
C LEU A 82 -68.33 72.28 1.55
N ASN A 83 -68.11 73.33 0.75
CA ASN A 83 -69.09 73.87 -0.18
C ASN A 83 -69.43 72.86 -1.31
N LYS A 84 -68.46 72.09 -1.72
CA LYS A 84 -68.60 71.02 -2.77
C LYS A 84 -69.06 69.68 -2.20
N LYS A 85 -69.34 69.60 -0.87
CA LYS A 85 -69.77 68.36 -0.17
C LYS A 85 -68.83 67.23 -0.32
N VAL A 86 -67.51 67.47 -0.39
CA VAL A 86 -66.48 66.37 -0.41
C VAL A 86 -66.38 65.81 1.00
N LYS A 87 -66.38 64.44 1.09
CA LYS A 87 -66.18 63.72 2.36
C LYS A 87 -64.71 63.86 2.81
N ILE A 88 -64.50 64.46 3.98
CA ILE A 88 -63.17 64.70 4.55
C ILE A 88 -62.94 63.70 5.67
N GLU A 89 -61.86 62.88 5.57
CA GLU A 89 -61.39 62.00 6.62
C GLU A 89 -60.00 62.45 7.08
N GLY A 90 -59.77 62.51 8.38
CA GLY A 90 -58.44 62.74 8.98
C GLY A 90 -57.97 61.53 9.75
N THR A 91 -56.77 61.13 9.59
CA THR A 91 -56.16 60.05 10.40
C THR A 91 -55.57 60.67 11.69
N PRO A 92 -55.78 60.01 12.86
CA PRO A 92 -55.18 60.51 14.10
C PRO A 92 -53.67 60.32 14.06
N PHE A 93 -52.88 61.27 14.57
CA PHE A 93 -51.44 61.21 14.73
C PHE A 93 -51.10 60.07 15.70
N GLU A 94 -50.66 58.88 15.18
CA GLU A 94 -50.06 57.86 16.01
C GLU A 94 -48.67 58.27 16.43
N LYS A 95 -48.51 58.64 17.71
CA LYS A 95 -47.17 58.80 18.32
C LYS A 95 -46.57 57.48 18.51
N ARG A 96 -45.77 56.96 17.51
CA ARG A 96 -44.94 55.79 17.71
C ARG A 96 -44.03 55.96 18.92
N SER A 97 -44.11 55.08 19.89
CA SER A 97 -43.28 55.11 21.09
C SER A 97 -41.80 55.18 20.71
N LEU A 98 -41.03 56.10 21.36
CA LEU A 98 -39.57 56.19 21.17
C LEU A 98 -38.86 54.88 21.34
N LEU A 99 -39.38 54.01 22.22
CA LEU A 99 -38.83 52.64 22.42
C LEU A 99 -38.97 51.75 21.17
N SER A 100 -40.07 51.84 20.44
CA SER A 100 -40.26 51.05 19.23
C SER A 100 -39.38 51.52 18.08
N GLN A 101 -39.15 52.83 17.96
CA GLN A 101 -38.21 53.38 16.97
C GLN A 101 -36.77 52.98 17.24
N ILE A 102 -36.32 53.01 18.50
CA ILE A 102 -34.99 52.57 18.90
C ILE A 102 -34.82 51.07 18.62
N LEU A 103 -35.81 50.26 18.99
CA LEU A 103 -35.75 48.81 18.76
C LEU A 103 -35.67 48.46 17.27
N ILE A 104 -36.49 49.10 16.43
CA ILE A 104 -36.48 48.85 14.97
C ILE A 104 -35.16 49.34 14.35
N SER A 105 -34.62 50.50 14.80
CA SER A 105 -33.40 51.06 14.27
C SER A 105 -32.14 50.24 14.69
N TRP A 106 -32.11 49.72 15.91
CA TRP A 106 -30.96 49.00 16.45
C TRP A 106 -31.01 47.47 16.18
N PHE A 107 -32.17 46.93 15.85
CA PHE A 107 -32.35 45.48 15.58
C PHE A 107 -31.40 44.93 14.50
N PRO A 108 -31.21 45.60 13.33
CA PRO A 108 -30.27 45.10 12.31
C PRO A 108 -28.81 45.07 12.83
N MET A 109 -28.43 46.10 13.63
CA MET A 109 -27.10 46.16 14.21
C MET A 109 -26.87 45.08 15.27
N LEU A 110 -27.83 44.87 16.16
CA LEU A 110 -27.76 43.80 17.18
C LEU A 110 -27.78 42.43 16.55
N PHE A 111 -28.54 42.22 15.47
CA PHE A 111 -28.55 41.01 14.70
C PHE A 111 -27.17 40.74 14.06
N LEU A 112 -26.55 41.73 13.43
CA LEU A 112 -25.20 41.60 12.86
C LEU A 112 -24.15 41.29 13.94
N VAL A 113 -24.23 41.93 15.09
CA VAL A 113 -23.34 41.62 16.23
C VAL A 113 -23.59 40.22 16.75
N GLY A 114 -24.82 39.76 16.83
CA GLY A 114 -25.17 38.38 17.20
C GLY A 114 -24.62 37.34 16.21
N VAL A 115 -24.78 37.61 14.92
CA VAL A 115 -24.20 36.80 13.84
C VAL A 115 -22.68 36.80 13.92
N TRP A 116 -22.06 37.95 14.16
CA TRP A 116 -20.60 38.06 14.31
C TRP A 116 -20.07 37.30 15.53
N ILE A 117 -20.75 37.39 16.68
CA ILE A 117 -20.41 36.61 17.90
C ILE A 117 -20.60 35.10 17.63
N PHE A 118 -21.66 34.71 16.92
CA PHE A 118 -21.89 33.31 16.53
C PHE A 118 -20.75 32.81 15.64
N PHE A 119 -20.35 33.57 14.62
CA PHE A 119 -19.21 33.19 13.77
C PHE A 119 -17.89 33.17 14.56
N MET A 120 -17.65 34.14 15.45
CA MET A 120 -16.47 34.12 16.33
C MET A 120 -16.43 32.89 17.23
N ARG A 121 -17.57 32.48 17.84
CA ARG A 121 -17.65 31.23 18.62
C ARG A 121 -17.45 30.00 17.78
N GLN A 122 -17.98 29.98 16.56
CA GLN A 122 -17.77 28.85 15.64
C GLN A 122 -16.33 28.79 15.15
N MET A 123 -15.66 29.89 14.90
CA MET A 123 -14.23 29.94 14.57
C MET A 123 -13.36 29.55 15.76
N GLN A 124 -13.69 29.96 16.98
CA GLN A 124 -12.96 29.55 18.20
C GLN A 124 -13.15 28.04 18.49
N GLY A 125 -14.31 27.45 18.19
CA GLY A 125 -14.52 25.99 18.25
C GLY A 125 -13.79 25.20 17.17
N GLY A 126 -13.46 25.81 16.02
CA GLY A 126 -12.69 25.23 14.92
C GLY A 126 -11.16 25.37 15.05
N GLY A 127 -10.68 26.36 15.82
CA GLY A 127 -9.25 26.64 16.01
C GLY A 127 -8.48 25.52 16.72
N GLY A 128 -9.15 24.69 17.53
CA GLY A 128 -8.56 23.52 18.15
C GLY A 128 -8.20 22.39 17.15
N LYS A 129 -8.84 22.31 16.01
CA LYS A 129 -8.50 21.35 14.96
C LYS A 129 -7.35 21.81 14.06
N ALA A 130 -7.19 23.10 13.83
CA ALA A 130 -6.04 23.62 13.08
C ALA A 130 -4.72 23.51 13.85
N MET A 131 -4.73 23.56 15.19
CA MET A 131 -3.55 23.29 16.03
C MET A 131 -3.22 21.80 16.18
N SER A 132 -4.09 20.87 15.75
CA SER A 132 -3.83 19.44 15.87
C SER A 132 -3.04 18.86 14.68
N PHE A 133 -2.80 19.60 13.60
CA PHE A 133 -2.01 19.14 12.45
C PHE A 133 -0.53 18.90 12.78
N GLY A 134 0.01 19.60 13.77
CA GLY A 134 1.39 19.44 14.21
C GLY A 134 1.61 18.40 15.32
N LYS A 135 0.54 17.77 15.83
CA LYS A 135 0.72 16.71 16.85
C LYS A 135 1.22 15.43 16.22
N SER A 136 2.13 14.78 16.91
CA SER A 136 2.69 13.50 16.51
C SER A 136 1.59 12.43 16.34
N ARG A 137 1.67 11.63 15.26
CA ARG A 137 0.87 10.42 15.07
C ARG A 137 1.50 9.20 15.73
N ALA A 138 2.60 9.37 16.46
CA ALA A 138 3.28 8.28 17.14
C ALA A 138 2.31 7.57 18.09
N LYS A 139 2.26 6.24 17.97
CA LYS A 139 1.50 5.40 18.89
C LYS A 139 2.38 5.07 20.08
N MET A 140 2.00 5.54 21.27
CA MET A 140 2.63 5.12 22.50
C MET A 140 1.99 3.80 22.96
N LEU A 141 2.79 2.76 23.06
CA LEU A 141 2.42 1.49 23.69
C LEU A 141 3.00 1.49 25.11
N THR A 142 2.12 1.35 26.09
CA THR A 142 2.53 1.20 27.49
C THR A 142 3.10 -0.19 27.76
N GLN A 143 3.83 -0.36 28.84
CA GLN A 143 4.45 -1.64 29.25
C GLN A 143 3.45 -2.80 29.23
N ASP A 144 2.23 -2.60 29.71
CA ASP A 144 1.20 -3.64 29.80
C ASP A 144 0.66 -4.10 28.44
N GLN A 145 0.84 -3.26 27.41
CA GLN A 145 0.41 -3.53 26.04
C GLN A 145 1.47 -4.29 25.22
N ILE A 146 2.73 -4.26 25.65
CA ILE A 146 3.84 -4.92 24.96
C ILE A 146 4.04 -6.30 25.58
N LYS A 147 3.46 -7.32 24.95
CA LYS A 147 3.59 -8.72 25.40
C LYS A 147 4.72 -9.48 24.70
N VAL A 148 5.37 -8.87 23.71
CA VAL A 148 6.41 -9.48 22.89
C VAL A 148 7.75 -9.38 23.62
N THR A 149 8.46 -10.52 23.71
CA THR A 149 9.79 -10.64 24.33
C THR A 149 10.78 -11.29 23.34
N PHE A 150 12.04 -11.42 23.72
CA PHE A 150 13.04 -12.13 22.90
C PHE A 150 12.71 -13.60 22.65
N ALA A 151 11.85 -14.23 23.46
CA ALA A 151 11.37 -15.58 23.26
C ALA A 151 10.41 -15.73 22.06
N ASP A 152 9.80 -14.60 21.62
CA ASP A 152 8.90 -14.56 20.47
C ASP A 152 9.64 -14.18 19.16
N VAL A 153 10.91 -13.79 19.26
CA VAL A 153 11.78 -13.45 18.13
C VAL A 153 12.72 -14.62 17.91
N ALA A 154 12.72 -15.18 16.72
CA ALA A 154 13.56 -16.32 16.35
C ALA A 154 14.35 -16.01 15.07
N GLY A 155 15.46 -16.72 14.85
CA GLY A 155 16.24 -16.67 13.61
C GLY A 155 17.06 -15.39 13.39
N CYS A 156 17.41 -14.66 14.45
CA CYS A 156 18.28 -13.50 14.40
C CYS A 156 19.09 -13.39 15.71
N ASP A 157 19.75 -14.47 16.11
CA ASP A 157 20.39 -14.56 17.42
C ASP A 157 21.54 -13.56 17.56
N GLU A 158 22.33 -13.30 16.50
CA GLU A 158 23.40 -12.28 16.48
C GLU A 158 22.81 -10.88 16.71
N ALA A 159 21.73 -10.54 16.02
CA ALA A 159 21.07 -9.25 16.21
C ALA A 159 20.49 -9.10 17.62
N LYS A 160 20.00 -10.19 18.25
CA LYS A 160 19.54 -10.17 19.64
C LYS A 160 20.70 -9.93 20.61
N GLU A 161 21.85 -10.54 20.38
CA GLU A 161 23.06 -10.35 21.20
C GLU A 161 23.51 -8.90 21.13
N GLU A 162 23.61 -8.32 19.92
CA GLU A 162 24.00 -6.92 19.73
C GLU A 162 23.07 -5.92 20.42
N VAL A 163 21.75 -6.19 20.45
CA VAL A 163 20.80 -5.31 21.12
C VAL A 163 20.60 -5.65 22.61
N GLY A 164 21.17 -6.75 23.09
CA GLY A 164 21.10 -7.16 24.50
C GLY A 164 21.67 -6.09 25.44
N GLU A 165 22.78 -5.46 25.08
CA GLU A 165 23.40 -4.35 25.82
C GLU A 165 22.43 -3.16 26.00
N VAL A 166 21.59 -2.91 24.99
CA VAL A 166 20.59 -1.82 25.01
C VAL A 166 19.47 -2.13 26.00
N VAL A 167 19.04 -3.39 26.05
CA VAL A 167 18.06 -3.85 27.03
C VAL A 167 18.61 -3.70 28.46
N ASP A 168 19.84 -4.13 28.69
CA ASP A 168 20.49 -4.00 30.01
C ASP A 168 20.60 -2.55 30.45
N PHE A 169 20.96 -1.65 29.52
CA PHE A 169 20.98 -0.22 29.82
C PHE A 169 19.61 0.35 30.15
N LEU A 170 18.59 0.03 29.35
CA LEU A 170 17.24 0.53 29.60
C LEU A 170 16.70 0.04 30.96
N ARG A 171 17.10 -1.16 31.39
CA ARG A 171 16.76 -1.71 32.71
C ARG A 171 17.52 -1.03 33.86
N GLU A 172 18.85 -0.85 33.70
CA GLU A 172 19.73 -0.36 34.75
C GLU A 172 20.66 0.76 34.27
N PRO A 173 20.14 1.94 33.89
CA PRO A 173 20.96 3.02 33.31
C PRO A 173 22.09 3.50 34.24
N LYS A 174 21.86 3.50 35.55
CA LYS A 174 22.85 3.95 36.55
C LYS A 174 24.13 3.12 36.58
N LYS A 175 24.05 1.81 36.31
CA LYS A 175 25.20 0.90 36.27
C LYS A 175 26.23 1.32 35.21
N PHE A 176 25.76 1.66 34.04
CA PHE A 176 26.62 2.08 32.92
C PHE A 176 27.16 3.50 33.08
N GLN A 177 26.35 4.40 33.64
CA GLN A 177 26.75 5.79 33.92
C GLN A 177 27.89 5.86 34.94
N ASN A 178 27.84 5.03 35.98
CA ASN A 178 28.88 4.99 37.03
C ASN A 178 30.25 4.53 36.50
N LEU A 179 30.29 3.75 35.42
CA LEU A 179 31.51 3.27 34.76
C LEU A 179 32.01 4.20 33.63
N GLY A 180 31.29 5.32 33.39
CA GLY A 180 31.65 6.26 32.31
C GLY A 180 31.33 5.74 30.90
N GLY A 181 30.60 4.64 30.76
CA GLY A 181 30.15 4.08 29.48
C GLY A 181 29.17 5.03 28.78
N LYS A 182 29.46 5.32 27.51
CA LYS A 182 28.53 6.05 26.64
C LYS A 182 27.75 5.05 25.81
N ILE A 183 26.42 5.12 25.91
CA ILE A 183 25.52 4.24 25.17
C ILE A 183 25.15 4.89 23.84
N PRO A 184 24.95 4.09 22.80
CA PRO A 184 24.50 4.61 21.52
C PRO A 184 23.17 5.32 21.68
N LYS A 185 23.06 6.54 21.18
CA LYS A 185 21.82 7.32 21.17
C LYS A 185 20.81 6.76 20.18
N GLY A 186 21.32 6.17 19.10
CA GLY A 186 20.50 5.62 18.03
C GLY A 186 21.07 4.34 17.45
N ILE A 187 20.16 3.45 17.09
CA ILE A 187 20.44 2.16 16.44
C ILE A 187 19.74 2.14 15.10
N LEU A 188 20.46 1.83 14.04
CA LEU A 188 19.92 1.61 12.71
C LEU A 188 19.79 0.11 12.45
N MET A 189 18.58 -0.41 12.40
CA MET A 189 18.29 -1.79 11.98
C MET A 189 18.21 -1.86 10.46
N VAL A 190 19.07 -2.66 9.85
CA VAL A 190 19.19 -2.82 8.40
C VAL A 190 18.89 -4.27 8.02
N GLY A 191 18.20 -4.49 6.92
CA GLY A 191 17.98 -5.83 6.37
C GLY A 191 16.81 -5.91 5.41
N PRO A 192 16.63 -7.04 4.73
CA PRO A 192 15.53 -7.26 3.80
C PRO A 192 14.15 -7.08 4.43
N PRO A 193 13.11 -6.82 3.64
CA PRO A 193 11.74 -6.77 4.16
C PRO A 193 11.33 -8.12 4.76
N GLY A 194 10.49 -8.09 5.80
CA GLY A 194 9.96 -9.32 6.41
C GLY A 194 10.89 -10.04 7.40
N THR A 195 12.11 -9.55 7.65
CA THR A 195 13.08 -10.19 8.55
C THR A 195 12.81 -9.98 10.05
N GLY A 196 11.78 -9.19 10.40
CA GLY A 196 11.34 -9.03 11.81
C GLY A 196 11.92 -7.81 12.53
N LYS A 197 12.48 -6.81 11.83
CA LYS A 197 13.04 -5.58 12.42
C LYS A 197 12.07 -4.89 13.40
N THR A 198 10.84 -4.68 12.99
CA THR A 198 9.79 -4.09 13.84
C THR A 198 9.44 -4.98 15.04
N LEU A 199 9.47 -6.31 14.87
CA LEU A 199 9.23 -7.27 15.93
C LEU A 199 10.36 -7.24 16.96
N LEU A 200 11.61 -7.21 16.50
CA LEU A 200 12.80 -7.12 17.37
C LEU A 200 12.78 -5.82 18.19
N ALA A 201 12.44 -4.67 17.56
CA ALA A 201 12.31 -3.40 18.29
C ALA A 201 11.24 -3.46 19.40
N LYS A 202 10.09 -4.10 19.13
CA LYS A 202 9.06 -4.35 20.16
C LYS A 202 9.57 -5.27 21.25
N ALA A 203 10.33 -6.31 20.90
CA ALA A 203 10.89 -7.24 21.87
C ALA A 203 11.91 -6.57 22.81
N ILE A 204 12.74 -5.65 22.28
CA ILE A 204 13.66 -4.85 23.11
C ILE A 204 12.87 -4.07 24.16
N ALA A 205 11.81 -3.37 23.76
CA ALA A 205 10.99 -2.59 24.69
C ALA A 205 10.25 -3.48 25.70
N GLY A 206 9.73 -4.63 25.28
CA GLY A 206 9.06 -5.61 26.15
C GLY A 206 10.02 -6.26 27.14
N GLU A 207 11.23 -6.60 26.71
CA GLU A 207 12.27 -7.18 27.53
C GLU A 207 12.81 -6.15 28.55
N ALA A 208 13.02 -4.91 28.12
CA ALA A 208 13.45 -3.81 28.99
C ALA A 208 12.31 -3.27 29.88
N LYS A 209 11.05 -3.60 29.60
CA LYS A 209 9.86 -3.09 30.29
C LYS A 209 9.76 -1.58 30.28
N VAL A 210 9.99 -0.95 29.13
CA VAL A 210 9.91 0.50 28.94
C VAL A 210 8.80 0.86 27.94
N PRO A 211 8.26 2.09 27.99
CA PRO A 211 7.33 2.60 26.99
C PRO A 211 7.93 2.57 25.57
N PHE A 212 7.11 2.27 24.57
CA PHE A 212 7.50 2.15 23.18
C PHE A 212 6.70 3.11 22.31
N PHE A 213 7.38 4.08 21.71
CA PHE A 213 6.81 4.99 20.73
C PHE A 213 7.09 4.45 19.34
N THR A 214 6.07 4.25 18.53
CA THR A 214 6.24 3.76 17.15
C THR A 214 5.61 4.72 16.16
N ILE A 215 6.34 4.98 15.08
CA ILE A 215 5.90 5.83 13.96
C ILE A 215 6.54 5.31 12.68
N SER A 216 5.87 5.48 11.53
CA SER A 216 6.48 5.26 10.22
C SER A 216 7.14 6.54 9.72
N GLY A 217 8.27 6.42 9.03
CA GLY A 217 8.90 7.55 8.34
C GLY A 217 7.96 8.25 7.37
N SER A 218 7.04 7.50 6.76
CA SER A 218 6.00 8.06 5.88
C SER A 218 5.01 8.99 6.60
N ASP A 219 4.79 8.82 7.91
CA ASP A 219 3.90 9.69 8.71
C ASP A 219 4.45 11.11 8.90
N PHE A 220 5.74 11.30 8.65
CA PHE A 220 6.38 12.61 8.69
C PHE A 220 6.31 13.36 7.36
N VAL A 221 6.03 12.66 6.25
CA VAL A 221 5.94 13.27 4.92
C VAL A 221 4.53 13.83 4.72
N GLU A 222 4.42 15.14 4.64
CA GLU A 222 3.15 15.85 4.45
C GLU A 222 3.28 16.89 3.33
N MET A 223 2.16 17.36 2.79
CA MET A 223 2.17 18.38 1.74
C MET A 223 2.44 19.80 2.27
N PHE A 224 2.30 20.01 3.58
CA PHE A 224 2.47 21.33 4.21
C PHE A 224 3.83 21.45 4.88
N VAL A 225 4.61 22.42 4.45
CA VAL A 225 5.94 22.71 4.99
C VAL A 225 5.90 22.95 6.50
N GLY A 226 6.78 22.26 7.23
CA GLY A 226 6.95 22.41 8.69
C GLY A 226 6.06 21.50 9.55
N VAL A 227 5.06 20.81 8.98
CA VAL A 227 4.21 19.87 9.75
C VAL A 227 4.98 18.65 10.18
N GLY A 228 5.78 18.06 9.28
CA GLY A 228 6.66 16.93 9.60
C GLY A 228 7.66 17.26 10.70
N ALA A 229 8.33 18.40 10.59
CA ALA A 229 9.27 18.89 11.61
C ALA A 229 8.59 19.11 12.98
N SER A 230 7.37 19.63 13.00
CA SER A 230 6.59 19.81 14.24
C SER A 230 6.23 18.46 14.88
N ARG A 231 5.87 17.45 14.08
CA ARG A 231 5.59 16.08 14.59
C ARG A 231 6.83 15.40 15.16
N VAL A 232 7.98 15.58 14.51
CA VAL A 232 9.26 15.09 15.05
C VAL A 232 9.48 15.70 16.44
N ARG A 233 9.42 17.02 16.58
CA ARG A 233 9.62 17.71 17.86
C ARG A 233 8.64 17.22 18.93
N ASP A 234 7.36 17.15 18.63
CA ASP A 234 6.31 16.70 19.57
C ASP A 234 6.56 15.26 20.03
N MET A 235 6.94 14.35 19.12
CA MET A 235 7.29 12.98 19.45
C MET A 235 8.48 12.91 20.42
N PHE A 236 9.56 13.63 20.12
CA PHE A 236 10.75 13.65 20.99
C PHE A 236 10.46 14.30 22.35
N GLU A 237 9.66 15.35 22.42
CA GLU A 237 9.21 15.94 23.69
C GLU A 237 8.37 14.98 24.53
N GLN A 238 7.46 14.20 23.88
CA GLN A 238 6.68 13.18 24.56
C GLN A 238 7.58 12.05 25.09
N ALA A 239 8.56 11.62 24.31
CA ALA A 239 9.51 10.59 24.73
C ALA A 239 10.34 11.05 25.94
N LYS A 240 10.85 12.30 25.95
CA LYS A 240 11.58 12.88 27.08
C LYS A 240 10.76 12.88 28.38
N LYS A 241 9.46 13.14 28.29
CA LYS A 241 8.53 13.13 29.45
C LYS A 241 8.28 11.72 30.00
N ASN A 242 8.50 10.68 29.17
CA ASN A 242 8.25 9.27 29.52
C ASN A 242 9.54 8.45 29.61
N ALA A 243 10.68 9.08 29.78
CA ALA A 243 11.96 8.39 29.94
C ALA A 243 12.02 7.59 31.26
N PRO A 244 12.64 6.37 31.28
CA PRO A 244 13.28 5.72 30.16
C PRO A 244 12.28 5.13 29.14
N CYS A 245 12.53 5.33 27.84
CA CYS A 245 11.65 4.84 26.77
C CYS A 245 12.43 4.58 25.47
N LEU A 246 11.75 3.90 24.54
CA LEU A 246 12.27 3.58 23.22
C LEU A 246 11.41 4.26 22.14
N ILE A 247 12.04 4.97 21.21
CA ILE A 247 11.42 5.49 20.00
C ILE A 247 11.78 4.55 18.85
N PHE A 248 10.79 4.07 18.10
CA PHE A 248 10.99 3.27 16.91
C PHE A 248 10.44 3.99 15.68
N ILE A 249 11.31 4.19 14.68
CA ILE A 249 10.99 4.82 13.41
C ILE A 249 11.14 3.76 12.32
N ASP A 250 10.01 3.26 11.81
CA ASP A 250 10.02 2.31 10.70
C ASP A 250 10.16 3.06 9.37
N GLU A 251 10.75 2.42 8.36
CA GLU A 251 10.93 2.99 7.01
C GLU A 251 11.58 4.39 7.04
N ILE A 252 12.69 4.54 7.77
CA ILE A 252 13.37 5.83 7.92
C ILE A 252 13.82 6.43 6.57
N ASP A 253 14.02 5.61 5.55
CA ASP A 253 14.37 5.99 4.18
C ASP A 253 13.29 6.85 3.50
N ALA A 254 12.04 6.84 3.99
CA ALA A 254 11.00 7.75 3.50
C ALA A 254 11.35 9.23 3.75
N VAL A 255 12.06 9.54 4.85
CA VAL A 255 12.45 10.90 5.25
C VAL A 255 13.96 11.11 5.10
N GLY A 256 14.75 10.07 5.41
CA GLY A 256 16.21 10.12 5.52
C GLY A 256 16.97 9.97 4.22
N ARG A 257 16.34 10.12 3.06
CA ARG A 257 16.98 9.93 1.76
C ARG A 257 18.00 11.04 1.45
N GLN A 258 19.10 10.67 0.76
CA GLN A 258 20.13 11.61 0.29
C GLN A 258 19.51 12.74 -0.55
N ARG A 259 20.13 13.93 -0.46
CA ARG A 259 19.76 15.12 -1.20
C ARG A 259 20.01 14.89 -2.69
N GLY A 260 18.95 14.68 -3.46
CA GLY A 260 19.01 14.60 -4.91
C GLY A 260 18.79 15.98 -5.53
N ALA A 261 19.47 16.30 -6.61
CA ALA A 261 19.23 17.51 -7.41
C ALA A 261 17.91 17.38 -8.22
N GLY A 262 16.78 17.23 -7.54
CA GLY A 262 15.44 17.13 -8.14
C GLY A 262 14.71 18.47 -8.11
N LEU A 263 14.32 18.97 -9.26
CA LEU A 263 13.45 20.13 -9.45
C LEU A 263 12.01 19.78 -9.04
N GLY A 264 11.65 20.02 -7.75
CA GLY A 264 10.27 19.83 -7.30
C GLY A 264 10.03 20.15 -5.83
N GLY A 265 9.03 20.96 -5.51
CA GLY A 265 8.71 21.52 -4.18
C GLY A 265 8.32 20.52 -3.06
N GLY A 266 8.41 19.21 -3.29
CA GLY A 266 8.22 18.20 -2.25
C GLY A 266 9.50 17.78 -1.52
N HIS A 267 10.66 18.32 -1.93
CA HIS A 267 11.95 18.00 -1.32
C HIS A 267 12.22 18.85 -0.08
N ASP A 268 11.79 20.11 -0.07
CA ASP A 268 12.07 21.07 1.01
C ASP A 268 11.44 20.63 2.34
N GLU A 269 10.28 20.03 2.31
CA GLU A 269 9.58 19.56 3.52
C GLU A 269 10.29 18.35 4.14
N ARG A 270 10.71 17.37 3.31
CA ARG A 270 11.47 16.20 3.79
C ARG A 270 12.80 16.61 4.37
N GLU A 271 13.52 17.53 3.71
CA GLU A 271 14.80 18.03 4.18
C GLU A 271 14.64 18.78 5.52
N GLN A 272 13.61 19.60 5.66
CA GLN A 272 13.30 20.29 6.92
C GLN A 272 13.00 19.29 8.04
N THR A 273 12.24 18.23 7.73
CA THR A 273 11.90 17.17 8.68
C THR A 273 13.13 16.38 9.09
N LEU A 274 13.99 16.01 8.13
CA LEU A 274 15.28 15.36 8.40
C LEU A 274 16.16 16.24 9.28
N ASN A 275 16.33 17.51 8.94
CA ASN A 275 17.14 18.43 9.74
C ASN A 275 16.61 18.59 11.17
N GLN A 276 15.27 18.62 11.36
CA GLN A 276 14.68 18.64 12.70
C GLN A 276 14.98 17.34 13.45
N MET A 277 14.91 16.19 12.80
CA MET A 277 15.26 14.90 13.42
C MET A 277 16.72 14.88 13.87
N LEU A 278 17.64 15.37 13.04
CA LEU A 278 19.05 15.47 13.39
C LEU A 278 19.27 16.40 14.59
N VAL A 279 18.60 17.55 14.64
CA VAL A 279 18.65 18.50 15.75
C VAL A 279 18.14 17.86 17.06
N GLU A 280 17.01 17.15 17.01
CA GLU A 280 16.46 16.49 18.20
C GLU A 280 17.39 15.38 18.70
N MET A 281 18.00 14.58 17.80
CA MET A 281 18.97 13.55 18.18
C MET A 281 20.26 14.14 18.77
N ASP A 282 20.77 15.23 18.19
CA ASP A 282 21.95 15.92 18.73
C ASP A 282 21.65 16.56 20.09
N GLY A 283 20.41 17.05 20.28
CA GLY A 283 19.94 17.68 21.51
C GLY A 283 19.73 16.73 22.70
N PHE A 284 19.86 15.40 22.52
CA PHE A 284 19.84 14.46 23.63
C PHE A 284 21.16 14.53 24.41
N GLY A 285 21.09 14.82 25.70
CA GLY A 285 22.16 14.53 26.65
C GLY A 285 22.30 13.02 26.81
N GLY A 286 23.52 12.49 26.87
CA GLY A 286 23.79 11.03 26.98
C GLY A 286 23.14 10.32 28.19
N ASN A 287 22.38 11.05 29.02
CA ASN A 287 21.80 10.57 30.29
C ASN A 287 20.26 10.61 30.32
N GLU A 288 19.59 10.99 29.22
CA GLU A 288 18.12 11.19 29.24
C GLU A 288 17.30 9.89 29.19
N GLY A 289 17.95 8.73 29.00
CA GLY A 289 17.26 7.43 29.01
C GLY A 289 16.32 7.18 27.82
N VAL A 290 16.46 7.96 26.74
CA VAL A 290 15.72 7.76 25.51
C VAL A 290 16.64 7.16 24.45
N ILE A 291 16.25 6.03 23.87
CA ILE A 291 16.98 5.40 22.77
C ILE A 291 16.11 5.44 21.51
N VAL A 292 16.72 5.82 20.40
CA VAL A 292 16.03 5.86 19.09
C VAL A 292 16.48 4.65 18.26
N ILE A 293 15.53 3.84 17.81
CA ILE A 293 15.79 2.75 16.86
C ILE A 293 15.11 3.12 15.55
N ALA A 294 15.86 3.11 14.46
CA ALA A 294 15.29 3.26 13.12
C ALA A 294 15.45 1.96 12.33
N ALA A 295 14.51 1.66 11.45
CA ALA A 295 14.58 0.52 10.55
C ALA A 295 14.52 0.96 9.09
N THR A 296 15.34 0.31 8.24
CA THR A 296 15.31 0.50 6.79
C THR A 296 15.61 -0.80 6.05
N ASN A 297 15.05 -0.91 4.86
CA ASN A 297 15.39 -1.96 3.91
C ASN A 297 16.46 -1.49 2.89
N ARG A 298 16.77 -0.19 2.88
CA ARG A 298 17.63 0.44 1.90
C ARG A 298 18.64 1.39 2.55
N PRO A 299 19.70 0.86 3.18
CA PRO A 299 20.72 1.69 3.82
C PRO A 299 21.50 2.55 2.80
N ASP A 300 21.56 2.12 1.54
CA ASP A 300 22.25 2.76 0.42
C ASP A 300 21.70 4.17 0.09
N VAL A 301 20.40 4.39 0.32
CA VAL A 301 19.76 5.67 -0.01
C VAL A 301 19.77 6.68 1.14
N LEU A 302 20.23 6.29 2.33
CA LEU A 302 20.21 7.16 3.50
C LEU A 302 21.24 8.28 3.43
N ASP A 303 20.87 9.47 3.94
CA ASP A 303 21.79 10.59 4.10
C ASP A 303 22.90 10.20 5.12
N PRO A 304 24.19 10.32 4.74
CA PRO A 304 25.30 10.02 5.63
C PRO A 304 25.29 10.82 6.94
N ALA A 305 24.58 11.94 7.00
CA ALA A 305 24.41 12.71 8.21
C ALA A 305 23.66 11.94 9.32
N LEU A 306 22.81 10.98 8.96
CA LEU A 306 22.08 10.13 9.93
C LEU A 306 22.99 9.14 10.64
N THR A 307 24.02 8.62 9.97
CA THR A 307 24.92 7.57 10.49
C THR A 307 26.17 8.13 11.17
N ARG A 308 26.25 9.46 11.35
CA ARG A 308 27.38 10.08 12.07
C ARG A 308 27.34 9.74 13.56
N PRO A 309 28.53 9.64 14.21
CA PRO A 309 28.62 9.43 15.66
C PRO A 309 27.75 10.40 16.46
N GLY A 310 27.02 9.88 17.44
CA GLY A 310 26.06 10.64 18.27
C GLY A 310 24.62 10.67 17.73
N ARG A 311 24.36 10.01 16.60
CA ARG A 311 23.03 9.82 15.99
C ARG A 311 22.72 8.33 15.88
N PHE A 312 22.58 7.77 14.67
CA PHE A 312 22.51 6.31 14.48
C PHE A 312 23.93 5.75 14.34
N ASP A 313 24.62 5.71 15.45
CA ASP A 313 26.03 5.33 15.54
C ASP A 313 26.27 3.82 15.65
N ARG A 314 25.23 3.04 15.89
CA ARG A 314 25.26 1.58 15.85
C ARG A 314 24.35 1.07 14.74
N GLN A 315 24.88 0.18 13.91
CA GLN A 315 24.10 -0.50 12.88
C GLN A 315 23.95 -1.97 13.25
N VAL A 316 22.72 -2.46 13.30
CA VAL A 316 22.38 -3.86 13.56
C VAL A 316 21.79 -4.47 12.30
N VAL A 317 22.43 -5.52 11.79
CA VAL A 317 21.98 -6.21 10.58
C VAL A 317 21.03 -7.33 10.95
N VAL A 318 19.79 -7.25 10.45
CA VAL A 318 18.77 -8.30 10.59
C VAL A 318 18.61 -8.98 9.23
N GLY A 319 19.46 -9.97 8.98
CA GLY A 319 19.51 -10.72 7.72
C GLY A 319 18.35 -11.69 7.53
N LEU A 320 18.37 -12.41 6.40
CA LEU A 320 17.50 -13.57 6.21
C LEU A 320 17.94 -14.69 7.17
N PRO A 321 17.01 -15.46 7.72
CA PRO A 321 17.35 -16.53 8.66
C PRO A 321 18.03 -17.70 7.94
N ASP A 322 19.01 -18.32 8.58
CA ASP A 322 19.61 -19.59 8.19
C ASP A 322 18.64 -20.75 8.40
N VAL A 323 19.03 -21.97 8.05
CA VAL A 323 18.17 -23.17 8.19
C VAL A 323 17.66 -23.35 9.63
N LYS A 324 18.53 -23.13 10.63
CA LYS A 324 18.15 -23.26 12.05
C LYS A 324 17.21 -22.15 12.48
N GLY A 325 17.47 -20.93 12.01
CA GLY A 325 16.61 -19.79 12.25
C GLY A 325 15.23 -19.97 11.63
N ARG A 326 15.15 -20.50 10.40
CA ARG A 326 13.88 -20.83 9.75
C ARG A 326 13.10 -21.89 10.52
N GLU A 327 13.76 -22.93 11.00
CA GLU A 327 13.14 -23.95 11.84
C GLU A 327 12.56 -23.32 13.13
N GLN A 328 13.32 -22.48 13.81
CA GLN A 328 12.86 -21.79 15.02
C GLN A 328 11.64 -20.89 14.74
N ILE A 329 11.68 -20.11 13.65
CA ILE A 329 10.58 -19.24 13.23
C ILE A 329 9.33 -20.05 12.91
N LEU A 330 9.46 -21.16 12.16
CA LEU A 330 8.36 -22.09 11.88
C LEU A 330 7.74 -22.61 13.17
N LYS A 331 8.55 -23.08 14.12
CA LYS A 331 8.08 -23.56 15.44
C LYS A 331 7.31 -22.49 16.20
N VAL A 332 7.75 -21.22 16.15
CA VAL A 332 7.04 -20.10 16.79
C VAL A 332 5.66 -19.89 16.16
N HIS A 333 5.57 -19.89 14.82
CA HIS A 333 4.30 -19.68 14.13
C HIS A 333 3.35 -20.88 14.21
N MET A 334 3.88 -22.10 14.23
CA MET A 334 3.12 -23.34 14.39
C MET A 334 2.45 -23.50 15.76
N ARG A 335 2.97 -22.84 16.82
CA ARG A 335 2.35 -22.90 18.17
C ARG A 335 0.86 -22.51 18.17
N LYS A 336 0.41 -21.72 17.21
CA LYS A 336 -0.97 -21.20 17.13
C LYS A 336 -1.87 -22.01 16.20
N VAL A 337 -1.33 -23.08 15.57
CA VAL A 337 -2.02 -23.86 14.57
C VAL A 337 -2.03 -25.32 15.01
N PRO A 338 -3.16 -26.06 14.90
CA PRO A 338 -3.20 -27.49 15.19
C PRO A 338 -2.44 -28.27 14.10
N VAL A 339 -1.18 -28.55 14.36
CA VAL A 339 -0.28 -29.25 13.44
C VAL A 339 -0.33 -30.76 13.75
N ALA A 340 -0.30 -31.60 12.72
CA ALA A 340 -0.25 -33.05 12.84
C ALA A 340 1.18 -33.54 13.15
N ASP A 341 1.31 -34.75 13.67
CA ASP A 341 2.59 -35.32 14.10
C ASP A 341 3.57 -35.64 12.95
N ASP A 342 3.08 -35.68 11.71
CA ASP A 342 3.87 -35.91 10.50
C ASP A 342 4.69 -34.70 10.05
N VAL A 343 4.46 -33.52 10.64
CA VAL A 343 5.10 -32.26 10.22
C VAL A 343 6.45 -32.09 10.87
N ASP A 344 7.50 -32.15 10.06
CA ASP A 344 8.86 -31.84 10.49
C ASP A 344 9.27 -30.41 10.08
N ALA A 345 9.46 -29.55 11.09
CA ALA A 345 9.85 -28.16 10.90
C ALA A 345 11.24 -28.02 10.25
N MET A 346 12.15 -28.97 10.48
CA MET A 346 13.49 -28.95 9.89
C MET A 346 13.42 -29.24 8.38
N THR A 347 12.61 -30.19 7.95
CA THR A 347 12.37 -30.50 6.53
C THR A 347 11.76 -29.30 5.81
N LEU A 348 10.78 -28.63 6.43
CA LEU A 348 10.22 -27.40 5.90
C LEU A 348 11.24 -26.26 5.83
N ALA A 349 12.09 -26.11 6.85
CA ALA A 349 13.14 -25.09 6.87
C ALA A 349 14.18 -25.31 5.76
N ARG A 350 14.59 -26.55 5.50
CA ARG A 350 15.44 -26.89 4.35
C ARG A 350 14.77 -26.59 3.02
N GLY A 351 13.45 -26.86 2.93
CA GLY A 351 12.64 -26.62 1.73
C GLY A 351 12.29 -25.17 1.44
N THR A 352 12.73 -24.22 2.27
CA THR A 352 12.40 -22.80 2.14
C THR A 352 13.65 -21.88 2.18
N PRO A 353 14.67 -22.15 1.32
CA PRO A 353 15.85 -21.28 1.28
C PRO A 353 15.47 -19.86 0.86
N GLY A 354 16.08 -18.86 1.50
CA GLY A 354 15.85 -17.45 1.20
C GLY A 354 14.52 -16.86 1.70
N TYR A 355 13.69 -17.64 2.43
CA TYR A 355 12.45 -17.12 3.02
C TYR A 355 12.76 -16.21 4.21
N SER A 356 12.08 -15.09 4.25
CA SER A 356 12.05 -14.21 5.41
C SER A 356 11.11 -14.76 6.51
N GLY A 357 11.16 -14.18 7.70
CA GLY A 357 10.21 -14.54 8.77
C GLY A 357 8.75 -14.32 8.38
N ALA A 358 8.47 -13.30 7.58
CA ALA A 358 7.12 -13.03 7.07
C ALA A 358 6.65 -14.09 6.05
N ASP A 359 7.56 -14.57 5.19
CA ASP A 359 7.24 -15.63 4.22
C ASP A 359 6.94 -16.94 4.94
N LEU A 360 7.72 -17.27 5.99
CA LEU A 360 7.48 -18.46 6.82
C LEU A 360 6.16 -18.37 7.59
N ALA A 361 5.82 -17.19 8.12
CA ALA A 361 4.51 -16.96 8.74
C ALA A 361 3.37 -17.15 7.75
N ASN A 362 3.55 -16.64 6.52
CA ASN A 362 2.60 -16.82 5.43
C ASN A 362 2.47 -18.29 5.02
N LEU A 363 3.58 -19.05 4.99
CA LEU A 363 3.56 -20.49 4.70
C LEU A 363 2.68 -21.24 5.71
N VAL A 364 2.86 -20.99 7.00
CA VAL A 364 2.04 -21.62 8.06
C VAL A 364 0.56 -21.25 7.91
N ASN A 365 0.27 -19.97 7.60
CA ASN A 365 -1.10 -19.50 7.38
C ASN A 365 -1.74 -20.14 6.14
N GLU A 366 -1.04 -20.20 5.01
CA GLU A 366 -1.55 -20.83 3.79
C GLU A 366 -1.78 -22.33 3.96
N ALA A 367 -0.90 -23.04 4.68
CA ALA A 367 -1.09 -24.45 5.01
C ALA A 367 -2.37 -24.66 5.85
N ALA A 368 -2.60 -23.79 6.85
CA ALA A 368 -3.83 -23.83 7.65
C ALA A 368 -5.09 -23.56 6.79
N LEU A 369 -5.01 -22.62 5.82
CA LEU A 369 -6.10 -22.37 4.88
C LEU A 369 -6.38 -23.56 3.95
N PHE A 370 -5.34 -24.29 3.51
CA PHE A 370 -5.52 -25.52 2.74
C PHE A 370 -6.20 -26.61 3.57
N ALA A 371 -5.78 -26.82 4.82
CA ALA A 371 -6.41 -27.78 5.73
C ALA A 371 -7.90 -27.45 5.96
N ALA A 372 -8.20 -26.17 6.20
CA ALA A 372 -9.57 -25.70 6.39
C ALA A 372 -10.46 -25.94 5.15
N ARG A 373 -9.95 -25.67 3.94
CA ARG A 373 -10.66 -25.94 2.68
C ARG A 373 -10.93 -27.44 2.46
N SER A 374 -10.05 -28.29 2.97
CA SER A 374 -10.19 -29.76 2.91
C SER A 374 -10.98 -30.32 4.09
N ASN A 375 -11.60 -29.47 4.93
CA ASN A 375 -12.32 -29.86 6.14
C ASN A 375 -11.50 -30.72 7.13
N LYS A 376 -10.17 -30.58 7.12
CA LYS A 376 -9.28 -31.26 8.07
C LYS A 376 -9.25 -30.51 9.41
N ARG A 377 -9.02 -31.24 10.49
CA ARG A 377 -8.89 -30.67 11.85
C ARG A 377 -7.46 -30.29 12.21
N THR A 378 -6.49 -30.87 11.55
CA THR A 378 -5.06 -30.68 11.73
C THR A 378 -4.39 -30.38 10.40
N VAL A 379 -3.30 -29.65 10.42
CA VAL A 379 -2.48 -29.33 9.25
C VAL A 379 -1.38 -30.36 9.13
N SER A 380 -1.39 -31.17 8.07
CA SER A 380 -0.38 -32.19 7.81
C SER A 380 0.73 -31.65 6.90
N MET A 381 1.81 -32.44 6.73
CA MET A 381 2.92 -32.09 5.84
C MET A 381 2.47 -31.82 4.40
N LEU A 382 1.44 -32.56 3.94
CA LEU A 382 0.87 -32.36 2.60
C LEU A 382 0.32 -30.94 2.38
N GLU A 383 -0.33 -30.34 3.38
CA GLU A 383 -0.84 -28.97 3.29
C GLU A 383 0.31 -27.95 3.28
N PHE A 384 1.39 -28.21 4.01
CA PHE A 384 2.59 -27.38 3.95
C PHE A 384 3.27 -27.43 2.58
N GLU A 385 3.37 -28.63 1.98
CA GLU A 385 3.92 -28.77 0.63
C GLU A 385 3.07 -28.02 -0.42
N LYS A 386 1.72 -28.16 -0.34
CA LYS A 386 0.81 -27.40 -1.21
C LYS A 386 0.92 -25.88 -1.02
N ALA A 387 1.11 -25.44 0.22
CA ALA A 387 1.30 -24.03 0.53
C ALA A 387 2.63 -23.50 -0.03
N LYS A 388 3.71 -24.28 0.13
CA LYS A 388 5.04 -23.97 -0.42
C LYS A 388 4.97 -23.85 -1.95
N ASP A 389 4.33 -24.83 -2.60
CA ASP A 389 4.13 -24.81 -4.06
C ASP A 389 3.36 -23.56 -4.51
N LYS A 390 2.28 -23.20 -3.80
CA LYS A 390 1.49 -22.00 -4.10
C LYS A 390 2.28 -20.72 -3.94
N ILE A 391 3.12 -20.63 -2.91
CA ILE A 391 3.93 -19.42 -2.65
C ILE A 391 5.02 -19.28 -3.72
N ASN A 392 5.73 -20.35 -4.05
CA ASN A 392 6.85 -20.34 -4.99
C ASN A 392 6.41 -20.21 -6.45
N MET A 393 5.34 -20.89 -6.84
CA MET A 393 4.93 -21.05 -8.24
C MET A 393 3.59 -20.37 -8.57
N GLY A 394 2.86 -19.89 -7.56
CA GLY A 394 1.52 -19.36 -7.72
C GLY A 394 0.41 -20.43 -7.70
N PRO A 395 -0.86 -20.01 -7.82
CA PRO A 395 -2.00 -20.93 -7.80
C PRO A 395 -2.02 -21.85 -9.03
N GLU A 396 -2.53 -23.06 -8.85
CA GLU A 396 -2.79 -24.00 -9.94
C GLU A 396 -3.83 -23.44 -10.92
N ARG A 397 -3.54 -23.55 -12.22
CA ARG A 397 -4.47 -23.15 -13.28
C ARG A 397 -5.34 -24.33 -13.71
N ARG A 398 -6.25 -24.77 -12.85
CA ARG A 398 -7.15 -25.91 -13.11
C ARG A 398 -8.08 -25.73 -14.31
N THR A 399 -8.32 -24.51 -14.73
CA THR A 399 -9.16 -24.18 -15.90
C THR A 399 -8.40 -24.22 -17.22
N MET A 400 -7.08 -24.34 -17.17
CA MET A 400 -6.25 -24.41 -18.37
C MET A 400 -6.19 -25.85 -18.87
N ILE A 401 -6.95 -26.15 -19.90
CA ILE A 401 -6.91 -27.47 -20.55
C ILE A 401 -5.75 -27.46 -21.55
N MET A 402 -4.70 -28.24 -21.26
CA MET A 402 -3.62 -28.46 -22.20
C MET A 402 -4.01 -29.59 -23.17
N THR A 403 -3.65 -29.45 -24.43
CA THR A 403 -3.76 -30.55 -25.40
C THR A 403 -2.77 -31.63 -25.06
N ASP A 404 -3.04 -32.89 -25.47
CA ASP A 404 -2.11 -34.01 -25.22
C ASP A 404 -0.72 -33.74 -25.77
N LYS A 405 -0.62 -33.08 -26.93
CA LYS A 405 0.66 -32.67 -27.52
C LYS A 405 1.39 -31.65 -26.65
N GLN A 406 0.67 -30.71 -26.05
CA GLN A 406 1.27 -29.71 -25.13
C GLN A 406 1.72 -30.36 -23.82
N LYS A 407 0.92 -31.27 -23.25
CA LYS A 407 1.31 -32.06 -22.07
C LYS A 407 2.58 -32.85 -22.32
N GLU A 408 2.65 -33.53 -23.46
CA GLU A 408 3.82 -34.33 -23.84
C GLU A 408 5.06 -33.46 -24.05
N SER A 409 4.94 -32.34 -24.77
CA SER A 409 6.05 -31.39 -24.97
C SER A 409 6.56 -30.81 -23.66
N THR A 410 5.65 -30.42 -22.76
CA THR A 410 6.02 -29.93 -21.42
C THR A 410 6.68 -31.03 -20.60
N ALA A 411 6.17 -32.27 -20.68
CA ALA A 411 6.76 -33.39 -19.95
C ALA A 411 8.19 -33.69 -20.41
N TYR A 412 8.49 -33.62 -21.72
CA TYR A 412 9.86 -33.77 -22.22
C TYR A 412 10.75 -32.61 -21.75
N HIS A 413 10.25 -31.40 -21.78
CA HIS A 413 10.97 -30.19 -21.33
C HIS A 413 11.40 -30.33 -19.86
N GLU A 414 10.46 -30.64 -18.97
CA GLU A 414 10.73 -30.80 -17.54
C GLU A 414 11.59 -32.03 -17.23
N ALA A 415 11.36 -33.15 -17.96
CA ALA A 415 12.20 -34.33 -17.85
C ALA A 415 13.66 -34.03 -18.24
N GLY A 416 13.87 -33.19 -19.27
CA GLY A 416 15.20 -32.72 -19.65
C GLY A 416 15.93 -32.02 -18.51
N HIS A 417 15.27 -31.05 -17.87
CA HIS A 417 15.82 -30.37 -16.69
C HIS A 417 16.15 -31.33 -15.55
N ALA A 418 15.26 -32.28 -15.26
CA ALA A 418 15.42 -33.24 -14.18
C ALA A 418 16.61 -34.17 -14.41
N ILE A 419 16.71 -34.76 -15.61
CA ILE A 419 17.78 -35.72 -15.94
C ILE A 419 19.15 -35.04 -15.92
N VAL A 420 19.29 -33.88 -16.58
CA VAL A 420 20.56 -33.17 -16.59
C VAL A 420 20.92 -32.70 -15.20
N GLY A 421 19.98 -32.11 -14.46
CA GLY A 421 20.21 -31.65 -13.09
C GLY A 421 20.61 -32.77 -12.13
N TYR A 422 20.11 -33.98 -12.33
CA TYR A 422 20.47 -35.18 -11.53
C TYR A 422 21.90 -35.68 -11.84
N LEU A 423 22.34 -35.60 -13.10
CA LEU A 423 23.60 -36.18 -13.57
C LEU A 423 24.79 -35.23 -13.57
N VAL A 424 24.55 -33.91 -13.58
CA VAL A 424 25.67 -32.96 -13.49
C VAL A 424 26.21 -32.85 -12.07
N PRO A 425 27.52 -32.66 -11.89
CA PRO A 425 28.15 -32.62 -10.57
C PRO A 425 27.78 -31.32 -9.82
N GLU A 426 27.75 -31.39 -8.50
CA GLU A 426 27.57 -30.26 -7.60
C GLU A 426 26.29 -29.44 -7.88
N HIS A 427 25.27 -30.07 -8.44
CA HIS A 427 23.94 -29.48 -8.61
C HIS A 427 23.05 -29.81 -7.42
N ASP A 428 22.09 -28.91 -7.11
CA ASP A 428 21.09 -29.18 -6.08
C ASP A 428 20.25 -30.42 -6.47
N PRO A 429 19.89 -31.28 -5.51
CA PRO A 429 19.06 -32.47 -5.78
C PRO A 429 17.70 -32.12 -6.39
N VAL A 430 17.23 -32.93 -7.32
CA VAL A 430 15.89 -32.81 -7.89
C VAL A 430 14.87 -33.29 -6.85
N HIS A 431 13.99 -32.43 -6.43
CA HIS A 431 12.98 -32.72 -5.41
C HIS A 431 11.64 -33.16 -6.02
N LYS A 432 11.17 -32.41 -7.02
CA LYS A 432 9.86 -32.63 -7.64
C LYS A 432 9.86 -32.14 -9.09
N VAL A 433 9.14 -32.85 -9.95
CA VAL A 433 8.85 -32.45 -11.32
C VAL A 433 7.34 -32.49 -11.55
N THR A 434 6.78 -31.40 -12.11
CA THR A 434 5.34 -31.32 -12.36
C THR A 434 5.05 -30.67 -13.70
N ILE A 435 4.01 -31.16 -14.38
CA ILE A 435 3.45 -30.57 -15.60
C ILE A 435 2.10 -29.88 -15.35
N ILE A 436 1.72 -29.69 -14.09
CA ILE A 436 0.52 -28.94 -13.73
C ILE A 436 0.81 -27.46 -13.93
N PRO A 437 0.04 -26.73 -14.77
CA PRO A 437 0.28 -25.33 -15.03
C PRO A 437 0.09 -24.47 -13.78
N ARG A 438 1.09 -23.63 -13.47
CA ARG A 438 1.05 -22.69 -12.33
C ARG A 438 1.56 -21.33 -12.75
N GLY A 439 0.88 -20.26 -12.35
CA GLY A 439 1.30 -18.90 -12.67
C GLY A 439 1.48 -18.69 -14.18
N ARG A 440 2.72 -18.51 -14.63
CA ARG A 440 3.10 -18.37 -16.06
C ARG A 440 3.78 -19.64 -16.63
N ALA A 441 4.14 -20.58 -15.79
CA ALA A 441 4.80 -21.82 -16.19
C ALA A 441 3.79 -22.90 -16.54
N LEU A 442 4.09 -23.70 -17.56
CA LEU A 442 3.30 -24.88 -17.95
C LEU A 442 3.72 -26.12 -17.17
N GLY A 443 4.99 -26.18 -16.74
CA GLY A 443 5.56 -27.17 -15.86
C GLY A 443 6.67 -26.55 -15.03
N VAL A 444 7.18 -27.25 -14.05
CA VAL A 444 8.31 -26.82 -13.20
C VAL A 444 9.08 -28.04 -12.69
N THR A 445 10.40 -27.96 -12.83
CA THR A 445 11.35 -28.88 -12.17
C THR A 445 11.93 -28.19 -10.95
N PHE A 446 11.72 -28.75 -9.78
CA PHE A 446 12.09 -28.15 -8.50
C PHE A 446 13.36 -28.81 -7.96
N PHE A 447 14.37 -27.99 -7.72
CA PHE A 447 15.61 -28.38 -7.08
C PHE A 447 15.61 -27.90 -5.63
N LEU A 448 16.07 -28.74 -4.71
CA LEU A 448 16.08 -28.44 -3.29
C LEU A 448 17.53 -28.39 -2.79
N PRO A 449 18.05 -27.22 -2.42
CA PRO A 449 19.38 -27.12 -1.84
C PRO A 449 19.50 -27.93 -0.54
N GLU A 450 20.62 -28.60 -0.32
CA GLU A 450 20.86 -29.33 0.93
C GLU A 450 21.08 -28.40 2.13
N GLY A 451 21.43 -27.14 1.88
CA GLY A 451 21.66 -26.11 2.88
C GLY A 451 21.75 -24.71 2.29
N ASP A 452 22.01 -23.73 3.13
CA ASP A 452 22.18 -22.35 2.71
C ASP A 452 23.54 -22.17 2.00
N GLN A 453 23.48 -21.75 0.74
CA GLN A 453 24.68 -21.52 -0.08
C GLN A 453 25.20 -20.09 0.15
N ILE A 454 26.35 -19.99 0.81
CA ILE A 454 27.02 -18.70 1.06
C ILE A 454 27.89 -18.32 -0.15
N SER A 455 28.43 -19.30 -0.88
CA SER A 455 29.24 -19.11 -2.07
C SER A 455 28.92 -20.18 -3.11
N ILE A 456 29.05 -19.85 -4.39
CA ILE A 456 28.77 -20.75 -5.51
C ILE A 456 30.07 -20.93 -6.30
N SER A 457 30.48 -22.18 -6.53
CA SER A 457 31.65 -22.50 -7.31
C SER A 457 31.40 -22.33 -8.81
N GLN A 458 32.48 -22.11 -9.59
CA GLN A 458 32.39 -22.11 -11.06
C GLN A 458 31.72 -23.39 -11.59
N LYS A 459 32.07 -24.54 -11.01
CA LYS A 459 31.54 -25.84 -11.41
C LYS A 459 30.04 -25.96 -11.16
N GLN A 460 29.55 -25.44 -10.03
CA GLN A 460 28.10 -25.36 -9.74
C GLN A 460 27.37 -24.48 -10.75
N LEU A 461 27.95 -23.30 -11.12
CA LEU A 461 27.36 -22.43 -12.13
C LEU A 461 27.30 -23.08 -13.50
N GLU A 462 28.36 -23.77 -13.92
CA GLU A 462 28.38 -24.52 -15.19
C GLU A 462 27.34 -25.67 -15.18
N SER A 463 27.18 -26.37 -14.07
CA SER A 463 26.13 -27.39 -13.91
C SER A 463 24.74 -26.79 -14.02
N LYS A 464 24.52 -25.64 -13.37
CA LYS A 464 23.26 -24.90 -13.48
C LYS A 464 22.97 -24.42 -14.91
N LEU A 465 23.99 -23.96 -15.63
CA LEU A 465 23.85 -23.59 -17.05
C LEU A 465 23.44 -24.81 -17.90
N SER A 466 24.08 -25.95 -17.69
CA SER A 466 23.73 -27.19 -18.42
C SER A 466 22.27 -27.58 -18.16
N THR A 467 21.81 -27.50 -16.92
CA THR A 467 20.43 -27.82 -16.52
C THR A 467 19.43 -26.85 -17.15
N LEU A 468 19.72 -25.53 -17.19
CA LEU A 468 18.82 -24.53 -17.78
C LEU A 468 18.59 -24.74 -19.29
N TYR A 469 19.57 -25.26 -20.03
CA TYR A 469 19.39 -25.54 -21.46
C TYR A 469 18.74 -26.89 -21.74
N ALA A 470 18.61 -27.78 -20.75
CA ALA A 470 18.19 -29.14 -20.94
C ALA A 470 16.73 -29.28 -21.41
N GLY A 471 15.82 -28.43 -20.94
CA GLY A 471 14.43 -28.43 -21.40
C GLY A 471 14.31 -28.17 -22.91
N ARG A 472 14.96 -27.12 -23.40
CA ARG A 472 15.02 -26.82 -24.83
C ARG A 472 15.67 -27.95 -25.64
N LEU A 473 16.74 -28.51 -25.10
CA LEU A 473 17.45 -29.64 -25.76
C LEU A 473 16.61 -30.91 -25.86
N ALA A 474 15.79 -31.18 -24.82
CA ALA A 474 14.86 -32.31 -24.87
C ALA A 474 13.81 -32.13 -25.98
N GLU A 475 13.26 -30.90 -26.13
CA GLU A 475 12.35 -30.57 -27.23
C GLU A 475 13.06 -30.73 -28.61
N ASP A 476 14.29 -30.26 -28.75
CA ASP A 476 15.09 -30.34 -29.97
C ASP A 476 15.35 -31.80 -30.39
N LEU A 477 15.75 -32.63 -29.46
CA LEU A 477 16.07 -34.05 -29.72
C LEU A 477 14.83 -34.89 -30.13
N ILE A 478 13.65 -34.52 -29.63
CA ILE A 478 12.40 -35.27 -29.88
C ILE A 478 11.65 -34.76 -31.10
N TYR A 479 11.53 -33.42 -31.23
CA TYR A 479 10.66 -32.81 -32.26
C TYR A 479 11.45 -32.17 -33.41
N GLY A 480 12.77 -32.04 -33.28
CA GLY A 480 13.63 -31.35 -34.21
C GLY A 480 13.61 -29.84 -34.06
N GLU A 481 14.63 -29.17 -34.60
CA GLU A 481 14.90 -27.73 -34.43
C GLU A 481 13.74 -26.81 -34.83
N GLU A 482 12.98 -27.22 -35.87
CA GLU A 482 11.85 -26.44 -36.40
C GLU A 482 10.62 -26.43 -35.47
N ASN A 483 10.53 -27.36 -34.54
CA ASN A 483 9.36 -27.55 -33.65
C ASN A 483 9.63 -27.16 -32.19
N ILE A 484 10.77 -26.54 -31.90
CA ILE A 484 11.11 -26.05 -30.55
C ILE A 484 10.13 -24.94 -30.14
N SER A 485 9.64 -25.03 -28.89
CA SER A 485 8.72 -24.05 -28.35
C SER A 485 9.43 -22.80 -27.80
N THR A 486 8.66 -21.74 -27.51
CA THR A 486 9.14 -20.54 -26.81
C THR A 486 9.20 -20.75 -25.29
N GLY A 487 8.90 -21.94 -24.78
CA GLY A 487 8.87 -22.29 -23.35
C GLY A 487 10.18 -21.98 -22.62
N ALA A 488 11.30 -22.27 -23.27
CA ALA A 488 12.64 -22.03 -22.71
C ALA A 488 13.09 -20.56 -22.64
N SER A 489 12.23 -19.58 -22.95
CA SER A 489 12.63 -18.17 -23.01
C SER A 489 13.22 -17.65 -21.70
N ASN A 490 12.64 -18.04 -20.56
CA ASN A 490 13.13 -17.65 -19.25
C ASN A 490 14.47 -18.34 -18.92
N ASP A 491 14.62 -19.60 -19.26
CA ASP A 491 15.83 -20.38 -19.00
C ASP A 491 17.02 -19.82 -19.78
N ILE A 492 16.80 -19.46 -21.05
CA ILE A 492 17.80 -18.78 -21.88
C ILE A 492 18.20 -17.44 -21.29
N LYS A 493 17.25 -16.66 -20.79
CA LYS A 493 17.52 -15.36 -20.16
C LYS A 493 18.36 -15.54 -18.89
N VAL A 494 17.98 -16.46 -18.02
CA VAL A 494 18.70 -16.74 -16.77
C VAL A 494 20.10 -17.26 -17.06
N ALA A 495 20.22 -18.24 -17.97
CA ALA A 495 21.50 -18.80 -18.38
C ALA A 495 22.44 -17.75 -18.97
N THR A 496 21.94 -16.89 -19.85
CA THR A 496 22.74 -15.80 -20.45
C THR A 496 23.24 -14.83 -19.39
N ASN A 497 22.40 -14.47 -18.41
CA ASN A 497 22.79 -13.60 -17.31
C ASN A 497 23.86 -14.22 -16.42
N ILE A 498 23.72 -15.51 -16.08
CA ILE A 498 24.74 -16.25 -15.32
C ILE A 498 26.07 -16.26 -16.07
N ALA A 499 26.08 -16.66 -17.35
CA ALA A 499 27.29 -16.71 -18.16
C ALA A 499 27.96 -15.33 -18.29
N ARG A 500 27.15 -14.26 -18.45
CA ARG A 500 27.68 -12.88 -18.49
C ARG A 500 28.30 -12.49 -17.15
N ASN A 501 27.65 -12.78 -16.03
CA ASN A 501 28.19 -12.46 -14.70
C ASN A 501 29.45 -13.25 -14.38
N MET A 502 29.54 -14.51 -14.84
CA MET A 502 30.76 -15.33 -14.73
C MET A 502 31.98 -14.62 -15.36
N VAL A 503 31.77 -13.98 -16.51
CA VAL A 503 32.83 -13.28 -17.23
C VAL A 503 33.05 -11.87 -16.68
N THR A 504 32.00 -11.11 -16.42
CA THR A 504 32.12 -9.67 -16.15
C THR A 504 32.23 -9.31 -14.67
N GLN A 505 31.70 -10.16 -13.76
CA GLN A 505 31.66 -9.85 -12.33
C GLN A 505 32.49 -10.81 -11.49
N TRP A 506 32.53 -12.10 -11.83
CA TRP A 506 33.16 -13.10 -10.97
C TRP A 506 34.54 -13.55 -11.45
N GLY A 507 34.97 -13.03 -12.60
CA GLY A 507 36.33 -13.27 -13.11
C GLY A 507 36.63 -14.73 -13.47
N PHE A 508 35.61 -15.49 -13.94
CA PHE A 508 35.73 -16.89 -14.32
C PHE A 508 36.08 -17.10 -15.81
N SER A 509 36.77 -16.12 -16.41
CA SER A 509 37.31 -16.24 -17.76
C SER A 509 38.85 -16.18 -17.71
N ASP A 510 39.49 -17.23 -18.22
CA ASP A 510 40.98 -17.25 -18.33
C ASP A 510 41.50 -16.17 -19.28
N LYS A 511 40.72 -15.82 -20.32
CA LYS A 511 41.09 -14.82 -21.34
C LYS A 511 41.03 -13.40 -20.81
N LEU A 512 40.00 -13.10 -20.00
CA LEU A 512 39.75 -11.75 -19.49
C LEU A 512 40.28 -11.52 -18.07
N GLY A 513 40.63 -12.60 -17.34
CA GLY A 513 41.15 -12.56 -15.99
C GLY A 513 40.14 -12.09 -14.92
N PRO A 514 40.58 -11.97 -13.66
CA PRO A 514 39.74 -11.58 -12.54
C PRO A 514 39.57 -10.06 -12.48
N ILE A 515 38.92 -9.47 -13.49
CA ILE A 515 38.69 -8.03 -13.61
C ILE A 515 37.17 -7.80 -13.64
N LEU A 516 36.73 -6.74 -12.95
CA LEU A 516 35.34 -6.31 -12.95
C LEU A 516 35.06 -5.46 -14.20
N TYR A 517 34.18 -5.96 -15.07
CA TYR A 517 33.76 -5.30 -16.32
C TYR A 517 32.29 -4.84 -16.26
N THR A 518 31.78 -4.51 -15.09
CA THR A 518 30.43 -3.95 -14.97
C THR A 518 30.45 -2.47 -15.32
N GLU A 519 29.50 -2.04 -16.15
CA GLU A 519 29.12 -0.65 -16.18
C GLU A 519 28.52 -0.34 -14.80
N ASP A 520 29.06 0.64 -14.06
CA ASP A 520 28.36 1.19 -12.92
C ASP A 520 26.98 1.62 -13.41
N GLU A 521 25.93 0.93 -12.97
CA GLU A 521 24.57 1.44 -13.03
C GLU A 521 24.47 2.61 -12.04
N GLY A 522 25.29 3.65 -12.27
CA GLY A 522 25.13 4.92 -11.59
C GLY A 522 23.71 5.38 -11.83
N GLU A 523 23.05 5.79 -10.76
CA GLU A 523 21.67 6.24 -10.68
C GLU A 523 21.20 6.86 -12.00
N VAL A 524 20.18 6.28 -12.60
CA VAL A 524 19.48 6.83 -13.76
C VAL A 524 18.85 8.14 -13.33
N PHE A 525 19.59 9.23 -13.50
CA PHE A 525 19.10 10.58 -13.30
C PHE A 525 18.00 10.82 -14.33
N LEU A 526 16.76 10.76 -13.91
CA LEU A 526 15.58 11.13 -14.69
C LEU A 526 15.74 12.58 -15.19
N GLY A 527 16.20 12.75 -16.42
CA GLY A 527 16.14 14.04 -17.07
C GLY A 527 17.24 14.41 -18.05
N ARG A 528 18.37 13.70 -18.10
CA ARG A 528 19.37 13.86 -19.18
C ARG A 528 19.91 12.50 -19.58
N SER A 529 19.58 12.06 -20.78
CA SER A 529 20.37 11.06 -21.48
C SER A 529 21.73 11.68 -21.80
N MET A 530 22.62 11.75 -20.81
CA MET A 530 24.04 11.86 -21.13
C MET A 530 24.40 10.55 -21.82
N ALA A 531 24.97 10.65 -23.01
CA ALA A 531 25.58 9.52 -23.70
C ALA A 531 26.39 8.74 -22.66
N LYS A 532 25.98 7.47 -22.37
CA LYS A 532 26.73 6.60 -21.47
C LYS A 532 28.14 6.56 -22.02
N ALA A 533 29.09 7.11 -21.27
CA ALA A 533 30.50 6.97 -21.61
C ALA A 533 30.80 5.47 -21.57
N LYS A 534 31.06 4.88 -22.72
CA LYS A 534 31.43 3.47 -22.83
C LYS A 534 32.79 3.32 -22.18
N HIS A 535 32.83 2.87 -20.92
CA HIS A 535 34.08 2.67 -20.16
C HIS A 535 34.87 1.44 -20.63
N MET A 536 34.39 0.76 -21.67
CA MET A 536 34.97 -0.47 -22.21
C MET A 536 35.30 -0.29 -23.69
N SER A 537 36.47 -0.75 -24.12
CA SER A 537 36.83 -0.77 -25.55
C SER A 537 35.97 -1.76 -26.33
N ASP A 538 35.77 -1.51 -27.61
CA ASP A 538 34.99 -2.42 -28.47
C ASP A 538 35.63 -3.82 -28.56
N GLU A 539 36.95 -3.89 -28.47
CA GLU A 539 37.72 -5.14 -28.41
C GLU A 539 37.40 -5.95 -27.15
N THR A 540 37.38 -5.28 -25.98
CA THR A 540 37.01 -5.92 -24.70
C THR A 540 35.56 -6.39 -24.72
N ALA A 541 34.63 -5.59 -25.25
CA ALA A 541 33.22 -5.97 -25.38
C ALA A 541 33.08 -7.21 -26.27
N HIS A 542 33.80 -7.26 -27.40
CA HIS A 542 33.81 -8.42 -28.30
C HIS A 542 34.37 -9.67 -27.60
N ALA A 543 35.46 -9.51 -26.85
CA ALA A 543 36.07 -10.61 -26.09
C ALA A 543 35.11 -11.16 -25.00
N ILE A 544 34.34 -10.29 -24.33
CA ILE A 544 33.28 -10.71 -23.38
C ILE A 544 32.21 -11.52 -24.10
N ASP A 545 31.69 -11.05 -25.25
CA ASP A 545 30.67 -11.75 -25.99
C ASP A 545 31.16 -13.12 -26.51
N GLU A 546 32.42 -13.22 -26.91
CA GLU A 546 33.05 -14.51 -27.29
C GLU A 546 33.13 -15.47 -26.11
N GLU A 547 33.58 -15.01 -24.94
CA GLU A 547 33.70 -15.85 -23.74
C GLU A 547 32.32 -16.29 -23.22
N VAL A 548 31.34 -15.41 -23.19
CA VAL A 548 29.95 -15.74 -22.85
C VAL A 548 29.41 -16.83 -23.79
N ARG A 549 29.62 -16.67 -25.11
CA ARG A 549 29.21 -17.66 -26.09
C ARG A 549 29.94 -18.99 -25.91
N ALA A 550 31.23 -18.98 -25.60
CA ALA A 550 32.02 -20.18 -25.35
C ALA A 550 31.50 -20.96 -24.14
N ILE A 551 31.21 -20.26 -23.02
CA ILE A 551 30.62 -20.86 -21.81
C ILE A 551 29.25 -21.47 -22.12
N VAL A 552 28.38 -20.76 -22.81
CA VAL A 552 27.05 -21.24 -23.20
C VAL A 552 27.16 -22.48 -24.08
N ASN A 553 27.95 -22.43 -25.15
CA ASN A 553 28.07 -23.53 -26.09
C ASN A 553 28.65 -24.81 -25.44
N ARG A 554 29.64 -24.65 -24.56
CA ARG A 554 30.23 -25.78 -23.83
C ARG A 554 29.19 -26.49 -22.96
N ASN A 555 28.40 -25.73 -22.20
CA ASN A 555 27.39 -26.28 -21.32
C ASN A 555 26.17 -26.82 -22.10
N TYR A 556 25.80 -26.19 -23.22
CA TYR A 556 24.79 -26.66 -24.14
C TYR A 556 25.17 -28.03 -24.74
N ALA A 557 26.41 -28.16 -25.21
CA ALA A 557 26.92 -29.42 -25.75
C ALA A 557 26.99 -30.53 -24.68
N ARG A 558 27.37 -30.21 -23.46
CA ARG A 558 27.39 -31.13 -22.31
C ARG A 558 25.98 -31.64 -21.98
N ALA A 559 25.00 -30.75 -21.87
CA ALA A 559 23.62 -31.14 -21.59
C ALA A 559 23.05 -32.02 -22.73
N ARG A 560 23.35 -31.67 -23.99
CA ARG A 560 22.94 -32.49 -25.16
C ARG A 560 23.48 -33.89 -25.08
N GLN A 561 24.77 -34.06 -24.77
CA GLN A 561 25.38 -35.40 -24.66
C GLN A 561 24.74 -36.22 -23.54
N ILE A 562 24.49 -35.60 -22.36
CA ILE A 562 23.83 -36.29 -21.25
C ILE A 562 22.43 -36.78 -21.65
N LEU A 563 21.65 -36.00 -22.38
CA LEU A 563 20.32 -36.42 -22.83
C LEU A 563 20.38 -37.54 -23.88
N ILE A 564 21.30 -37.47 -24.82
CA ILE A 564 21.49 -38.51 -25.83
C ILE A 564 21.84 -39.84 -25.18
N ASP A 565 22.74 -39.82 -24.19
CA ASP A 565 23.18 -41.03 -23.47
C ASP A 565 22.07 -41.65 -22.59
N ASN A 566 20.99 -40.88 -22.29
CA ASN A 566 19.89 -41.27 -21.40
C ASN A 566 18.50 -41.07 -22.03
N MET A 567 18.39 -41.31 -23.36
CA MET A 567 17.12 -41.18 -24.09
C MET A 567 16.02 -42.10 -23.57
N ASP A 568 16.39 -43.31 -23.13
CA ASP A 568 15.49 -44.27 -22.52
C ASP A 568 14.84 -43.70 -21.24
N ILE A 569 15.62 -43.05 -20.37
CA ILE A 569 15.13 -42.38 -19.16
C ILE A 569 14.25 -41.18 -19.51
N LEU A 570 14.62 -40.43 -20.57
CA LEU A 570 13.84 -39.26 -21.02
C LEU A 570 12.42 -39.70 -21.44
N HIS A 571 12.28 -40.76 -22.18
CA HIS A 571 10.98 -41.32 -22.57
C HIS A 571 10.19 -41.85 -21.37
N ALA A 572 10.86 -42.61 -20.48
CA ALA A 572 10.22 -43.18 -19.29
C ALA A 572 9.72 -42.07 -18.33
N MET A 573 10.53 -41.01 -18.14
CA MET A 573 10.17 -39.89 -17.29
C MET A 573 9.00 -39.06 -17.86
N LYS A 574 8.98 -38.84 -19.17
CA LYS A 574 7.85 -38.24 -19.88
C LYS A 574 6.57 -39.06 -19.67
N ASP A 575 6.63 -40.39 -19.85
CA ASP A 575 5.47 -41.25 -19.67
C ASP A 575 4.94 -41.22 -18.22
N ALA A 576 5.85 -41.20 -17.23
CA ALA A 576 5.48 -41.00 -15.82
C ALA A 576 4.83 -39.66 -15.57
N LEU A 577 5.37 -38.57 -16.12
CA LEU A 577 4.81 -37.22 -15.98
C LEU A 577 3.45 -37.07 -16.65
N VAL A 578 3.25 -37.61 -17.84
CA VAL A 578 1.94 -37.62 -18.51
C VAL A 578 0.90 -38.40 -17.72
N LYS A 579 1.31 -39.50 -17.06
CA LYS A 579 0.43 -40.36 -16.28
C LYS A 579 0.09 -39.80 -14.90
N TYR A 580 1.09 -39.33 -14.16
CA TYR A 580 0.96 -38.92 -12.76
C TYR A 580 0.87 -37.40 -12.58
N GLU A 581 1.12 -36.62 -13.62
CA GLU A 581 1.19 -35.14 -13.67
C GLU A 581 2.26 -34.54 -12.74
N THR A 582 2.66 -35.24 -11.69
CA THR A 582 3.71 -34.84 -10.74
C THR A 582 4.46 -36.11 -10.29
N ILE A 583 5.79 -36.06 -10.26
CA ILE A 583 6.68 -37.06 -9.71
C ILE A 583 7.58 -36.46 -8.65
N GLU A 584 7.83 -37.21 -7.59
CA GLU A 584 8.64 -36.79 -6.45
C GLU A 584 10.02 -37.45 -6.46
N GLU A 585 10.87 -37.10 -5.53
CA GLU A 585 12.26 -37.56 -5.44
C GLU A 585 12.40 -39.11 -5.55
N GLU A 586 11.48 -39.88 -4.93
CA GLU A 586 11.50 -41.32 -4.94
C GLU A 586 11.29 -41.86 -6.35
N GLN A 587 10.26 -41.38 -7.07
CA GLN A 587 9.98 -41.78 -8.45
C GLN A 587 11.10 -41.37 -9.40
N ILE A 588 11.70 -40.19 -9.16
CA ILE A 588 12.83 -39.72 -9.96
C ILE A 588 14.03 -40.64 -9.78
N LYS A 589 14.36 -41.07 -8.56
CA LYS A 589 15.44 -42.03 -8.29
C LYS A 589 15.18 -43.39 -8.94
N GLN A 590 13.94 -43.89 -8.88
CA GLN A 590 13.54 -45.13 -9.57
C GLN A 590 13.78 -45.03 -11.08
N LEU A 591 13.33 -43.94 -11.71
CA LEU A 591 13.54 -43.69 -13.14
C LEU A 591 15.02 -43.62 -13.51
N MET A 592 15.82 -42.89 -12.73
CA MET A 592 17.27 -42.79 -12.98
C MET A 592 17.99 -44.12 -12.84
N ASN A 593 17.51 -45.01 -11.98
CA ASN A 593 18.01 -46.38 -11.82
C ASN A 593 17.42 -47.38 -12.83
N ARG A 594 16.52 -46.94 -13.72
CA ARG A 594 15.78 -47.79 -14.67
C ARG A 594 14.90 -48.83 -13.97
N GLU A 595 14.34 -48.47 -12.81
CA GLU A 595 13.42 -49.30 -12.03
C GLU A 595 11.96 -48.95 -12.37
N PRO A 596 11.01 -49.89 -12.13
CA PRO A 596 9.58 -49.59 -12.30
C PRO A 596 9.12 -48.46 -11.35
N VAL A 597 8.40 -47.50 -11.89
CA VAL A 597 7.91 -46.34 -11.12
C VAL A 597 6.71 -46.70 -10.27
N THR A 598 6.79 -46.44 -8.97
CA THR A 598 5.66 -46.55 -8.05
C THR A 598 4.77 -45.32 -8.12
N PRO A 599 3.43 -45.44 -7.92
CA PRO A 599 2.56 -44.27 -7.87
C PRO A 599 2.99 -43.26 -6.77
N PRO A 600 2.96 -41.95 -7.02
CA PRO A 600 3.23 -40.93 -6.00
C PRO A 600 2.23 -40.98 -4.83
N SER A 601 2.63 -40.49 -3.67
CA SER A 601 1.79 -40.47 -2.47
C SER A 601 0.49 -39.70 -2.72
N GLY A 602 -0.66 -40.35 -2.49
CA GLY A 602 -1.98 -39.72 -2.67
C GLY A 602 -2.50 -39.72 -4.12
N TRP A 603 -1.86 -40.47 -5.03
CA TRP A 603 -2.39 -40.65 -6.37
C TRP A 603 -3.49 -41.73 -6.36
N GLU A 604 -4.70 -41.36 -6.78
CA GLU A 604 -5.83 -42.25 -6.97
C GLU A 604 -6.06 -42.46 -8.48
N ASP A 605 -6.16 -43.75 -8.89
CA ASP A 605 -6.42 -44.10 -10.31
C ASP A 605 -7.87 -43.68 -10.68
N ASN A 606 -8.03 -42.47 -11.15
CA ASN A 606 -9.31 -41.91 -11.59
C ASN A 606 -9.77 -42.54 -12.92
N LYS A 607 -9.90 -43.87 -12.97
CA LYS A 607 -10.43 -44.57 -14.13
C LYS A 607 -11.95 -44.49 -14.31
N ASP A 608 -12.69 -43.78 -13.46
CA ASP A 608 -14.16 -43.68 -13.53
C ASP A 608 -14.74 -42.27 -13.36
N THR A 609 -14.41 -41.38 -14.27
CA THR A 609 -15.26 -40.20 -14.52
C THR A 609 -15.57 -40.04 -16.00
N SER A 610 -16.07 -41.09 -16.62
CA SER A 610 -17.00 -40.92 -17.74
C SER A 610 -18.28 -40.34 -17.19
N PRO A 611 -18.82 -39.22 -17.73
CA PRO A 611 -20.11 -38.73 -17.29
C PRO A 611 -21.17 -39.79 -17.57
N LYS A 612 -21.68 -40.47 -16.52
CA LYS A 612 -22.87 -41.34 -16.63
C LYS A 612 -23.97 -40.47 -17.24
N ALA A 613 -24.31 -40.80 -18.50
CA ALA A 613 -25.50 -40.26 -19.15
C ALA A 613 -26.69 -40.52 -18.22
N LYS A 614 -27.39 -39.46 -17.83
CA LYS A 614 -28.67 -39.58 -17.14
C LYS A 614 -29.62 -40.40 -18.01
N PRO A 615 -30.36 -41.38 -17.45
CA PRO A 615 -31.42 -42.06 -18.19
C PRO A 615 -32.45 -40.98 -18.66
N GLN A 616 -32.78 -41.00 -19.94
CA GLN A 616 -33.94 -40.31 -20.47
C GLN A 616 -35.18 -40.92 -19.82
N GLU A 617 -35.89 -40.20 -19.01
CA GLU A 617 -37.29 -40.48 -18.66
C GLU A 617 -38.16 -40.21 -19.88
N ASP A 618 -38.83 -41.25 -20.34
CA ASP A 618 -39.87 -41.25 -21.37
C ASP A 618 -40.97 -40.24 -20.97
N ALA A 619 -41.13 -39.16 -21.71
CA ALA A 619 -42.28 -38.32 -21.65
C ALA A 619 -43.31 -38.84 -22.63
N THR A 620 -44.28 -39.59 -22.10
CA THR A 620 -45.58 -39.86 -22.74
C THR A 620 -46.41 -38.60 -22.80
N GLU A 621 -46.99 -38.40 -24.00
CA GLU A 621 -47.96 -37.43 -24.40
C GLU A 621 -49.05 -37.11 -23.36
N SER A 622 -49.40 -35.85 -23.28
CA SER A 622 -50.79 -35.38 -23.09
C SER A 622 -50.91 -34.01 -23.78
N ALA A 623 -51.55 -34.03 -24.93
CA ALA A 623 -52.12 -32.87 -25.57
C ALA A 623 -53.37 -32.44 -24.77
N VAL A 624 -53.59 -31.14 -24.59
CA VAL A 624 -54.90 -30.44 -24.70
C VAL A 624 -54.69 -28.90 -24.67
N ASN A 625 -54.94 -28.29 -25.78
CA ASN A 625 -55.63 -27.04 -26.14
C ASN A 625 -55.82 -25.87 -25.15
N HIS A 626 -55.76 -24.74 -25.81
CA HIS A 626 -56.44 -23.43 -25.73
C HIS A 626 -55.61 -22.29 -25.15
N SER A 627 -55.44 -21.35 -25.93
CA SER A 627 -56.07 -20.24 -26.62
C SER A 627 -55.52 -18.90 -26.09
N GLU A 628 -55.02 -18.11 -27.04
CA GLU A 628 -55.20 -16.65 -27.18
C GLU A 628 -55.52 -15.81 -25.95
N ASP A 629 -54.70 -14.81 -25.68
CA ASP A 629 -54.99 -13.38 -25.88
C ASP A 629 -53.82 -12.51 -25.40
N SER A 630 -53.31 -11.73 -26.29
CA SER A 630 -53.17 -10.31 -26.50
C SER A 630 -52.88 -9.38 -25.28
N GLU A 631 -51.94 -8.46 -25.56
CA GLU A 631 -51.82 -7.04 -25.13
C GLU A 631 -51.45 -6.80 -23.65
N GLU A 632 -50.35 -6.15 -23.37
CA GLU A 632 -49.82 -4.81 -23.61
C GLU A 632 -48.29 -4.76 -23.34
#